data_2ddf46389cd3da72563fa72e73a72cd9
#
_entry.id   2ddf46389cd3da72563fa72e73a72cd9
#
_cell.length_a   1.000
_cell.length_b   1.000
_cell.length_c   1.000
_cell.angle_alpha   90.00
_cell.angle_beta   90.00
_cell.angle_gamma   90.00
#
_symmetry.space_group_name_H-M   'P 1'
#
loop_
_entity.id
_entity.type
_entity.pdbx_description
1 polymer ?
#
loop_
_entity_poly.entity_id
_entity_poly.type
_entity_poly.pdbx_seq_one_letter_code
_entity_poly.pdbx_strand_id
1 'polypeptide(L)'
;MAGFPSVAKGNKVGEKAKRPMPGIPLDKNTILDLIAKTHGNLSRIADALGTTRGTVRRRCDSDLELKTALEDARERIIDTLEESVWDRANNSNDTTLQLFLLKTQAKHRGYEQDDAKNAAKDIATAAFDFIVNKSKNPAEPLKP
;
A
#
# COMPACT_ATOMS: atom_id res chain seq x y z
N MET A 1 40.93 6.02 -43.79
CA MET A 1 40.20 6.65 -42.67
C MET A 1 38.76 6.17 -42.69
N ALA A 2 38.45 5.23 -41.85
CA ALA A 2 37.10 4.67 -41.74
C ALA A 2 36.27 5.52 -40.75
N GLY A 3 35.26 6.26 -41.28
CA GLY A 3 34.31 7.03 -40.49
C GLY A 3 33.31 6.12 -39.79
N PHE A 4 33.18 6.25 -38.48
CA PHE A 4 32.17 5.56 -37.72
C PHE A 4 30.76 6.10 -38.07
N PRO A 5 29.78 5.22 -38.32
CA PRO A 5 28.42 5.70 -38.56
C PRO A 5 27.82 6.21 -37.24
N SER A 6 27.33 7.44 -37.31
CA SER A 6 26.55 8.11 -36.25
C SER A 6 25.32 7.28 -35.88
N VAL A 7 25.24 6.87 -34.62
CA VAL A 7 24.06 6.19 -34.06
C VAL A 7 22.92 7.19 -34.02
N ALA A 8 21.95 7.00 -34.90
CA ALA A 8 20.71 7.77 -34.88
C ALA A 8 19.97 7.51 -33.55
N LYS A 9 19.77 8.59 -32.78
CA LYS A 9 18.91 8.59 -31.56
C LYS A 9 17.51 8.15 -31.99
N GLY A 10 17.12 6.94 -31.56
CA GLY A 10 15.79 6.42 -31.75
C GLY A 10 14.75 7.38 -31.18
N ASN A 11 13.95 7.92 -32.08
CA ASN A 11 12.77 8.69 -31.75
C ASN A 11 11.82 7.78 -30.96
N LYS A 12 11.65 8.01 -29.67
CA LYS A 12 10.56 7.40 -28.90
C LYS A 12 9.26 7.90 -29.54
N VAL A 13 8.70 7.07 -30.43
CA VAL A 13 7.35 7.26 -30.92
C VAL A 13 6.46 7.34 -29.69
N GLY A 14 5.97 8.54 -29.39
CA GLY A 14 5.04 8.76 -28.31
C GLY A 14 3.87 7.80 -28.50
N GLU A 15 3.66 6.94 -27.52
CA GLU A 15 2.51 6.06 -27.42
C GLU A 15 1.27 6.97 -27.53
N LYS A 16 0.65 6.95 -28.71
CA LYS A 16 -0.54 7.77 -28.98
C LYS A 16 -1.58 7.33 -27.97
N ALA A 17 -1.90 8.22 -27.04
CA ALA A 17 -2.97 8.03 -26.10
C ALA A 17 -4.16 7.44 -26.87
N LYS A 18 -4.52 6.21 -26.53
CA LYS A 18 -5.62 5.46 -27.14
C LYS A 18 -6.85 6.35 -27.08
N ARG A 19 -7.29 6.84 -28.25
CA ARG A 19 -8.50 7.69 -28.31
C ARG A 19 -9.61 6.87 -27.65
N PRO A 20 -10.38 7.46 -26.73
CA PRO A 20 -11.48 6.73 -26.10
C PRO A 20 -12.40 6.28 -27.24
N MET A 21 -12.65 4.97 -27.33
CA MET A 21 -13.70 4.44 -28.17
C MET A 21 -15.01 5.14 -27.81
N PRO A 22 -15.98 5.28 -28.74
CA PRO A 22 -17.30 5.83 -28.41
C PRO A 22 -17.82 5.05 -27.20
N GLY A 23 -17.84 5.73 -26.07
CA GLY A 23 -17.94 5.09 -24.76
C GLY A 23 -19.30 4.42 -24.59
N ILE A 24 -19.29 3.25 -24.01
CA ILE A 24 -20.47 2.71 -23.35
C ILE A 24 -21.02 3.80 -22.44
N PRO A 25 -22.32 4.09 -22.46
CA PRO A 25 -22.90 5.15 -21.63
C PRO A 25 -22.45 4.96 -20.19
N LEU A 26 -22.02 6.05 -19.53
CA LEU A 26 -21.72 6.05 -18.10
C LEU A 26 -23.04 5.94 -17.29
N ASP A 27 -23.87 4.97 -17.68
CA ASP A 27 -25.09 4.66 -16.98
C ASP A 27 -24.79 4.08 -15.60
N LYS A 28 -25.57 4.48 -14.62
CA LYS A 28 -25.40 4.08 -13.22
C LYS A 28 -25.43 2.58 -13.05
N ASN A 29 -26.41 1.92 -13.66
CA ASN A 29 -26.57 0.47 -13.55
C ASN A 29 -25.38 -0.29 -14.16
N THR A 30 -24.89 0.18 -15.29
CA THR A 30 -23.69 -0.39 -15.93
C THR A 30 -22.46 -0.23 -15.03
N ILE A 31 -22.31 0.91 -14.36
CA ILE A 31 -21.19 1.11 -13.41
C ILE A 31 -21.34 0.20 -12.18
N LEU A 32 -22.55 0.05 -11.62
CA LEU A 32 -22.81 -0.85 -10.49
C LEU A 32 -22.46 -2.30 -10.84
N ASP A 33 -22.87 -2.77 -12.01
CA ASP A 33 -22.52 -4.11 -12.51
C ASP A 33 -21.01 -4.30 -12.66
N LEU A 34 -20.32 -3.29 -13.17
CA LEU A 34 -18.87 -3.34 -13.32
C LEU A 34 -18.15 -3.27 -11.97
N ILE A 35 -18.65 -2.49 -11.00
CA ILE A 35 -18.12 -2.48 -9.63
C ILE A 35 -18.19 -3.89 -9.03
N ALA A 36 -19.33 -4.56 -9.15
CA ALA A 36 -19.50 -5.92 -8.65
C ALA A 36 -18.55 -6.91 -9.33
N LYS A 37 -18.44 -6.88 -10.66
CA LYS A 37 -17.61 -7.79 -11.47
C LYS A 37 -16.11 -7.56 -11.31
N THR A 38 -15.71 -6.32 -11.09
CA THR A 38 -14.28 -5.94 -10.98
C THR A 38 -13.83 -5.77 -9.53
N HIS A 39 -14.71 -6.01 -8.58
CA HIS A 39 -14.45 -5.80 -7.15
C HIS A 39 -13.98 -4.37 -6.83
N GLY A 40 -14.60 -3.39 -7.46
CA GLY A 40 -14.26 -1.98 -7.23
C GLY A 40 -12.92 -1.52 -7.83
N ASN A 41 -12.36 -2.26 -8.79
CA ASN A 41 -11.12 -1.85 -9.48
C ASN A 41 -11.42 -0.78 -10.54
N LEU A 42 -11.20 0.48 -10.19
CA LEU A 42 -11.50 1.64 -11.05
C LEU A 42 -10.79 1.59 -12.41
N SER A 43 -9.60 0.99 -12.51
CA SER A 43 -8.89 0.89 -13.78
C SER A 43 -9.59 -0.08 -14.72
N ARG A 44 -9.98 -1.27 -14.21
CA ARG A 44 -10.75 -2.25 -14.99
C ARG A 44 -12.11 -1.73 -15.41
N ILE A 45 -12.79 -0.95 -14.55
CA ILE A 45 -14.06 -0.30 -14.87
C ILE A 45 -13.84 0.72 -15.99
N ALA A 46 -12.79 1.53 -15.90
CA ALA A 46 -12.46 2.52 -16.91
C ALA A 46 -12.14 1.88 -18.27
N ASP A 47 -11.36 0.79 -18.27
CA ASP A 47 -11.04 0.03 -19.47
C ASP A 47 -12.30 -0.56 -20.12
N ALA A 48 -13.21 -1.14 -19.31
CA ALA A 48 -14.48 -1.70 -19.80
C ALA A 48 -15.40 -0.62 -20.39
N LEU A 49 -15.40 0.60 -19.84
CA LEU A 49 -16.20 1.73 -20.31
C LEU A 49 -15.51 2.54 -21.42
N GLY A 50 -14.28 2.20 -21.79
CA GLY A 50 -13.51 2.98 -22.78
C GLY A 50 -13.19 4.40 -22.34
N THR A 51 -13.08 4.65 -21.02
CA THR A 51 -12.88 5.96 -20.42
C THR A 51 -11.62 5.98 -19.54
N THR A 52 -11.41 7.07 -18.80
CA THR A 52 -10.29 7.19 -17.87
C THR A 52 -10.71 6.86 -16.44
N ARG A 53 -9.78 6.33 -15.64
CA ARG A 53 -9.97 6.08 -14.20
C ARG A 53 -10.49 7.34 -13.47
N GLY A 54 -9.98 8.54 -13.85
CA GLY A 54 -10.39 9.80 -13.25
C GLY A 54 -11.85 10.16 -13.55
N THR A 55 -12.34 9.82 -14.74
CA THR A 55 -13.73 10.01 -15.12
C THR A 55 -14.66 9.11 -14.32
N VAL A 56 -14.31 7.83 -14.21
CA VAL A 56 -15.07 6.86 -13.38
C VAL A 56 -15.09 7.30 -11.92
N ARG A 57 -13.93 7.69 -11.37
CA ARG A 57 -13.84 8.15 -9.98
C ARG A 57 -14.76 9.34 -9.73
N ARG A 58 -14.69 10.38 -10.57
CA ARG A 58 -15.57 11.55 -10.42
C ARG A 58 -17.05 11.18 -10.50
N ARG A 59 -17.40 10.23 -11.35
CA ARG A 59 -18.78 9.75 -11.46
C ARG A 59 -19.22 9.00 -10.18
N CYS A 60 -18.36 8.15 -9.61
CA CYS A 60 -18.62 7.48 -8.35
C CYS A 60 -18.70 8.48 -7.18
N ASP A 61 -17.81 9.46 -7.13
CA ASP A 61 -17.80 10.47 -6.07
C ASP A 61 -19.04 11.40 -6.12
N SER A 62 -19.65 11.57 -7.30
CA SER A 62 -20.85 12.40 -7.48
C SER A 62 -22.18 11.70 -7.19
N ASP A 63 -22.19 10.39 -7.01
CA ASP A 63 -23.39 9.58 -6.76
C ASP A 63 -23.15 8.71 -5.54
N LEU A 64 -23.92 8.95 -4.47
CA LEU A 64 -23.74 8.28 -3.17
C LEU A 64 -23.86 6.76 -3.30
N GLU A 65 -24.79 6.26 -4.11
CA GLU A 65 -25.00 4.82 -4.29
C GLU A 65 -23.80 4.17 -4.98
N LEU A 66 -23.23 4.80 -6.01
CA LEU A 66 -22.00 4.33 -6.67
C LEU A 66 -20.81 4.35 -5.71
N LYS A 67 -20.73 5.39 -4.88
CA LYS A 67 -19.66 5.51 -3.88
C LYS A 67 -19.75 4.40 -2.85
N THR A 68 -20.92 4.18 -2.27
CA THR A 68 -21.16 3.11 -1.29
C THR A 68 -20.88 1.73 -1.90
N ALA A 69 -21.42 1.45 -3.10
CA ALA A 69 -21.15 0.19 -3.79
C ALA A 69 -19.65 -0.05 -4.05
N LEU A 70 -18.90 1.01 -4.35
CA LEU A 70 -17.45 0.92 -4.55
C LEU A 70 -16.70 0.61 -3.25
N GLU A 71 -17.10 1.21 -2.14
CA GLU A 71 -16.56 0.97 -0.81
C GLU A 71 -16.89 -0.47 -0.38
N ASP A 72 -18.14 -0.89 -0.46
CA ASP A 72 -18.58 -2.26 -0.13
C ASP A 72 -17.86 -3.33 -0.95
N ALA A 73 -17.64 -3.08 -2.25
CA ALA A 73 -16.91 -4.03 -3.10
C ALA A 73 -15.45 -4.19 -2.70
N ARG A 74 -14.84 -3.15 -2.15
CA ARG A 74 -13.46 -3.18 -1.63
C ARG A 74 -13.37 -3.88 -0.29
N GLU A 75 -14.29 -3.60 0.61
CA GLU A 75 -14.36 -4.27 1.91
C GLU A 75 -14.52 -5.78 1.73
N ARG A 76 -15.42 -6.23 0.85
CA ARG A 76 -15.59 -7.67 0.55
C ARG A 76 -14.31 -8.37 0.10
N ILE A 77 -13.42 -7.68 -0.65
CA ILE A 77 -12.12 -8.26 -1.01
C ILE A 77 -11.24 -8.40 0.22
N ILE A 78 -11.22 -7.40 1.09
CA ILE A 78 -10.43 -7.44 2.32
C ILE A 78 -10.92 -8.60 3.18
N ASP A 79 -12.23 -8.73 3.39
CA ASP A 79 -12.83 -9.83 4.14
C ASP A 79 -12.41 -11.20 3.56
N THR A 80 -12.51 -11.35 2.23
CA THR A 80 -12.12 -12.61 1.56
C THR A 80 -10.62 -12.91 1.72
N LEU A 81 -9.77 -11.89 1.66
CA LEU A 81 -8.33 -12.05 1.89
C LEU A 81 -8.02 -12.40 3.34
N GLU A 82 -8.69 -11.75 4.29
CA GLU A 82 -8.54 -12.06 5.72
C GLU A 82 -8.95 -13.52 5.99
N GLU A 83 -10.10 -13.96 5.48
CA GLU A 83 -10.56 -15.34 5.59
C GLU A 83 -9.51 -16.32 5.03
N SER A 84 -9.00 -16.06 3.83
CA SER A 84 -7.99 -16.90 3.20
C SER A 84 -6.67 -16.96 3.98
N VAL A 85 -6.26 -15.85 4.60
CA VAL A 85 -5.07 -15.77 5.45
C VAL A 85 -5.28 -16.56 6.74
N TRP A 86 -6.45 -16.44 7.37
CA TRP A 86 -6.84 -17.21 8.54
C TRP A 86 -6.84 -18.72 8.26
N ASP A 87 -7.47 -19.14 7.18
CA ASP A 87 -7.52 -20.54 6.76
C ASP A 87 -6.12 -21.10 6.53
N ARG A 88 -5.26 -20.35 5.84
CA ARG A 88 -3.90 -20.75 5.56
C ARG A 88 -3.06 -20.81 6.84
N ALA A 89 -3.18 -19.84 7.73
CA ALA A 89 -2.46 -19.84 9.00
C ALA A 89 -2.83 -21.05 9.87
N ASN A 90 -4.11 -21.44 9.87
CA ASN A 90 -4.61 -22.55 10.67
C ASN A 90 -4.33 -23.92 10.03
N ASN A 91 -4.55 -24.05 8.73
CA ASN A 91 -4.50 -25.35 8.04
C ASN A 91 -3.10 -25.73 7.55
N SER A 92 -2.25 -24.75 7.21
CA SER A 92 -0.91 -25.00 6.68
C SER A 92 0.19 -24.93 7.74
N ASN A 93 -0.15 -24.62 8.99
CA ASN A 93 0.81 -24.42 10.08
C ASN A 93 1.90 -23.38 9.73
N ASP A 94 1.52 -22.36 8.92
CA ASP A 94 2.43 -21.32 8.47
C ASP A 94 2.72 -20.35 9.62
N THR A 95 3.83 -20.59 10.29
CA THR A 95 4.29 -19.82 11.46
C THR A 95 4.42 -18.32 11.14
N THR A 96 4.80 -17.98 9.91
CA THR A 96 4.96 -16.58 9.48
C THR A 96 3.61 -15.87 9.45
N LEU A 97 2.59 -16.50 8.86
CA LEU A 97 1.23 -15.97 8.85
C LEU A 97 0.62 -15.91 10.25
N GLN A 98 0.84 -16.94 11.07
CA GLN A 98 0.39 -16.95 12.47
C GLN A 98 0.98 -15.79 13.27
N LEU A 99 2.30 -15.56 13.16
CA LEU A 99 2.96 -14.43 13.79
C LEU A 99 2.46 -13.08 13.26
N PHE A 100 2.21 -12.97 11.95
CA PHE A 100 1.66 -11.78 11.34
C PHE A 100 0.27 -11.47 11.91
N LEU A 101 -0.62 -12.45 11.97
CA LEU A 101 -1.96 -12.30 12.54
C LEU A 101 -1.91 -11.92 14.03
N LEU A 102 -1.03 -12.57 14.81
CA LEU A 102 -0.87 -12.21 16.22
C LEU A 102 -0.37 -10.77 16.39
N LYS A 103 0.57 -10.33 15.58
CA LYS A 103 1.10 -8.95 15.62
C LYS A 103 0.07 -7.90 15.18
N THR A 104 -0.81 -8.23 14.25
CA THR A 104 -1.80 -7.29 13.72
C THR A 104 -3.10 -7.27 14.52
N GLN A 105 -3.66 -8.44 14.81
CA GLN A 105 -4.97 -8.58 15.45
C GLN A 105 -4.91 -8.64 16.98
N ALA A 106 -3.84 -9.21 17.52
CA ALA A 106 -3.71 -9.40 18.97
C ALA A 106 -2.73 -8.41 19.63
N LYS A 107 -2.58 -7.21 19.09
CA LYS A 107 -1.74 -6.13 19.63
C LYS A 107 -2.00 -5.86 21.10
N HIS A 108 -3.28 -5.82 21.49
CA HIS A 108 -3.72 -5.61 22.89
C HIS A 108 -3.27 -6.70 23.87
N ARG A 109 -2.79 -7.86 23.35
CA ARG A 109 -2.25 -8.97 24.16
C ARG A 109 -0.72 -8.93 24.28
N GLY A 110 -0.06 -7.87 23.78
CA GLY A 110 1.38 -7.70 23.89
C GLY A 110 2.22 -8.34 22.79
N TYR A 111 1.59 -8.76 21.68
CA TYR A 111 2.30 -9.28 20.50
C TYR A 111 2.87 -8.19 19.59
N GLU A 112 2.60 -6.92 19.89
CA GLU A 112 3.21 -5.80 19.20
C GLU A 112 4.65 -5.66 19.68
N GLN A 113 5.61 -6.13 18.90
CA GLN A 113 7.00 -5.74 19.09
C GLN A 113 7.19 -4.38 18.43
N ASP A 114 7.16 -3.34 19.23
CA ASP A 114 7.62 -1.99 18.86
C ASP A 114 9.16 -1.98 18.79
N ASP A 115 9.75 -2.78 17.93
CA ASP A 115 11.20 -2.91 17.82
C ASP A 115 11.88 -1.56 17.61
N ALA A 116 11.25 -0.66 16.84
CA ALA A 116 11.76 0.69 16.62
C ALA A 116 11.62 1.59 17.86
N LYS A 117 10.51 1.51 18.59
CA LYS A 117 10.29 2.32 19.81
C LYS A 117 11.13 1.80 20.98
N ASN A 118 11.28 0.49 21.09
CA ASN A 118 12.12 -0.13 22.11
C ASN A 118 13.59 0.18 21.87
N ALA A 119 14.09 0.05 20.64
CA ALA A 119 15.45 0.43 20.28
C ALA A 119 15.72 1.92 20.53
N ALA A 120 14.81 2.82 20.20
CA ALA A 120 14.94 4.24 20.48
C ALA A 120 14.94 4.54 21.98
N LYS A 121 14.14 3.82 22.77
CA LYS A 121 14.09 3.94 24.23
C LYS A 121 15.37 3.42 24.86
N ASP A 122 15.88 2.30 24.40
CA ASP A 122 17.14 1.71 24.89
C ASP A 122 18.35 2.62 24.59
N ILE A 123 18.41 3.21 23.40
CA ILE A 123 19.44 4.18 23.02
C ILE A 123 19.33 5.45 23.91
N ALA A 124 18.12 5.97 24.12
CA ALA A 124 17.91 7.14 24.97
C ALA A 124 18.30 6.86 26.42
N THR A 125 17.97 5.68 26.94
CA THR A 125 18.34 5.25 28.31
C THR A 125 19.86 5.11 28.44
N ALA A 126 20.52 4.45 27.49
CA ALA A 126 21.97 4.29 27.48
C ALA A 126 22.70 5.65 27.39
N ALA A 127 22.21 6.57 26.56
CA ALA A 127 22.76 7.92 26.46
C ALA A 127 22.59 8.70 27.77
N PHE A 128 21.43 8.60 28.40
CA PHE A 128 21.17 9.24 29.68
C PHE A 128 22.09 8.69 30.79
N ASP A 129 22.23 7.38 30.87
CA ASP A 129 23.13 6.73 31.85
C ASP A 129 24.59 7.12 31.64
N PHE A 130 25.02 7.23 30.38
CA PHE A 130 26.37 7.71 30.06
C PHE A 130 26.60 9.16 30.54
N ILE A 131 25.64 10.04 30.33
CA ILE A 131 25.74 11.47 30.79
C ILE A 131 25.75 11.51 32.31
N VAL A 132 24.89 10.79 32.99
CA VAL A 132 24.81 10.75 34.47
C VAL A 132 26.10 10.21 35.08
N ASN A 133 26.63 9.12 34.53
CA ASN A 133 27.87 8.53 35.02
C ASN A 133 29.10 9.44 34.80
N LYS A 134 29.13 10.14 33.65
CA LYS A 134 30.17 11.12 33.35
C LYS A 134 30.09 12.32 34.27
N SER A 135 28.91 12.75 34.70
CA SER A 135 28.75 13.85 35.64
C SER A 135 29.12 13.45 37.08
N LYS A 136 29.00 12.18 37.44
CA LYS A 136 29.35 11.65 38.77
C LYS A 136 30.86 11.35 38.94
N ASN A 137 31.56 11.06 37.82
CA ASN A 137 33.02 10.89 37.79
C ASN A 137 33.59 11.87 36.75
N PRO A 138 33.81 13.14 37.11
CA PRO A 138 34.61 14.04 36.29
C PRO A 138 36.01 13.46 36.20
N ALA A 139 36.50 13.22 34.98
CA ALA A 139 37.84 12.68 34.74
C ALA A 139 38.88 13.47 35.56
N GLU A 140 39.74 12.74 36.29
CA GLU A 140 40.88 13.33 36.97
C GLU A 140 41.66 14.20 35.99
N PRO A 141 42.09 15.41 36.40
CA PRO A 141 42.89 16.25 35.51
C PRO A 141 44.22 15.53 35.27
N LEU A 142 44.58 15.42 33.99
CA LEU A 142 45.90 14.95 33.56
C LEU A 142 46.95 15.71 34.33
N LYS A 143 47.72 15.03 35.21
CA LYS A 143 48.87 15.61 35.87
C LYS A 143 49.90 15.97 34.81
N PRO A 144 50.56 17.15 34.96
CA PRO A 144 51.55 17.61 34.02
C PRO A 144 52.81 16.70 33.96
#